data_86ffeb09a88d7bdfd135ae940b7302e1
#
_entry.id   86ffeb09a88d7bdfd135ae940b7302e1
#
_cell.length_a   1.000
_cell.length_b   1.000
_cell.length_c   1.000
_cell.angle_alpha   90.00
_cell.angle_beta   90.00
_cell.angle_gamma   90.00
#
_symmetry.space_group_name_H-M   'P 1'
#
loop_
_entity.id
_entity.type
_entity.pdbx_description
1 polymer ?
#
loop_
_entity_poly.entity_id
_entity_poly.type
_entity_poly.pdbx_seq_one_letter_code
_entity_poly.pdbx_strand_id
1 'polypeptide(L)'
;MAVGEERISYFMEIERKFTVKELPDISKYDFHVMEQGYLNTNPVVRVRKEDDTYYLTYKGKGLLAREEYNLPLNEEAYYHLVEKSDGIIIRKKRYLIPYEKYTIELDVFEEPYETLVIAEVEFDSEEEAEAFQPPLWFDQDVTYDRRYHNSNLSQGLF
;
A
#
# COMPACT_ATOMS: atom_id res chain seq x y z
N MET A 1 -17.86 13.64 25.26
CA MET A 1 -17.62 13.02 23.94
C MET A 1 -16.27 12.33 24.00
N ALA A 2 -16.26 11.04 23.83
CA ALA A 2 -14.99 10.35 23.66
C ALA A 2 -14.41 10.78 22.30
N VAL A 3 -13.38 11.59 22.34
CA VAL A 3 -12.50 11.77 21.19
C VAL A 3 -11.96 10.37 20.92
N GLY A 4 -12.31 9.79 19.78
CA GLY A 4 -11.76 8.49 19.42
C GLY A 4 -10.24 8.57 19.51
N GLU A 5 -9.66 7.84 20.46
CA GLU A 5 -8.22 7.76 20.56
C GLU A 5 -7.70 7.17 19.26
N GLU A 6 -7.08 8.02 18.44
CA GLU A 6 -6.31 7.57 17.30
C GLU A 6 -5.16 6.72 17.86
N ARG A 7 -5.26 5.42 17.67
CA ARG A 7 -4.29 4.50 18.25
C ARG A 7 -3.09 4.34 17.32
N ILE A 8 -1.90 4.44 17.89
CA ILE A 8 -0.68 3.96 17.25
C ILE A 8 -0.86 2.47 17.01
N SER A 9 -0.77 2.04 15.75
CA SER A 9 -0.84 0.63 15.41
C SER A 9 0.56 0.08 15.11
N TYR A 10 0.80 -1.11 15.67
CA TYR A 10 1.99 -1.91 15.39
C TYR A 10 1.55 -3.32 15.05
N PHE A 11 2.08 -3.84 13.97
CA PHE A 11 1.87 -5.24 13.61
C PHE A 11 2.96 -5.73 12.66
N MET A 12 3.06 -7.05 12.54
CA MET A 12 3.87 -7.68 11.50
C MET A 12 3.00 -7.76 10.24
N GLU A 13 3.33 -6.95 9.23
CA GLU A 13 2.64 -6.98 7.94
C GLU A 13 3.15 -8.18 7.12
N ILE A 14 2.24 -9.04 6.71
CA ILE A 14 2.52 -10.17 5.84
C ILE A 14 1.66 -10.01 4.60
N GLU A 15 2.28 -9.68 3.45
CA GLU A 15 1.53 -9.45 2.23
C GLU A 15 2.23 -10.03 1.01
N ARG A 16 1.43 -10.41 0.02
CA ARG A 16 1.93 -10.76 -1.31
C ARG A 16 1.44 -9.75 -2.33
N LYS A 17 2.27 -9.52 -3.34
CA LYS A 17 2.00 -8.60 -4.45
C LYS A 17 1.97 -9.34 -5.76
N PHE A 18 1.05 -8.93 -6.62
CA PHE A 18 0.86 -9.56 -7.94
C PHE A 18 0.65 -8.48 -9.00
N THR A 19 1.16 -8.75 -10.18
CA THR A 19 0.72 -8.04 -11.38
C THR A 19 -0.64 -8.60 -11.83
N VAL A 20 -1.30 -7.89 -12.72
CA VAL A 20 -2.67 -8.18 -13.14
C VAL A 20 -2.68 -8.45 -14.64
N LYS A 21 -3.27 -9.59 -15.04
CA LYS A 21 -3.45 -10.00 -16.44
C LYS A 21 -4.55 -9.21 -17.12
N GLU A 22 -5.68 -9.11 -16.43
CA GLU A 22 -6.89 -8.49 -16.92
C GLU A 22 -7.59 -7.78 -15.77
N LEU A 23 -7.85 -6.50 -15.95
CA LEU A 23 -8.51 -5.70 -14.93
C LEU A 23 -9.97 -6.17 -14.77
N PRO A 24 -10.41 -6.60 -13.57
CA PRO A 24 -11.81 -6.92 -13.35
C PRO A 24 -12.70 -5.67 -13.48
N ASP A 25 -14.02 -5.85 -13.49
CA ASP A 25 -14.94 -4.72 -13.43
C ASP A 25 -14.86 -4.07 -12.04
N ILE A 26 -14.08 -2.99 -11.94
CA ILE A 26 -13.85 -2.28 -10.68
C ILE A 26 -14.95 -1.29 -10.33
N SER A 27 -15.91 -1.03 -11.25
CA SER A 27 -16.96 -0.03 -11.03
C SER A 27 -17.90 -0.36 -9.87
N LYS A 28 -17.96 -1.62 -9.47
CA LYS A 28 -18.83 -2.12 -8.38
C LYS A 28 -18.17 -2.20 -7.01
N TYR A 29 -16.88 -1.86 -6.91
CA TYR A 29 -16.15 -1.96 -5.65
C TYR A 29 -15.89 -0.58 -5.04
N ASP A 30 -15.84 -0.55 -3.71
CA ASP A 30 -15.40 0.63 -2.97
C ASP A 30 -13.90 0.85 -3.17
N PHE A 31 -13.48 2.10 -3.06
CA PHE A 31 -12.07 2.45 -3.19
C PHE A 31 -11.67 3.58 -2.26
N HIS A 32 -10.37 3.63 -1.96
CA HIS A 32 -9.74 4.75 -1.26
C HIS A 32 -8.86 5.52 -2.24
N VAL A 33 -8.85 6.85 -2.11
CA VAL A 33 -7.94 7.74 -2.83
C VAL A 33 -6.70 7.93 -1.98
N MET A 34 -5.54 7.54 -2.51
CA MET A 34 -4.28 7.56 -1.78
C MET A 34 -3.26 8.49 -2.43
N GLU A 35 -2.59 9.26 -1.58
CA GLU A 35 -1.44 10.07 -1.94
C GLU A 35 -0.36 9.84 -0.90
N GLN A 36 0.87 9.55 -1.34
CA GLN A 36 1.94 9.26 -0.39
C GLN A 36 3.30 9.75 -0.87
N GLY A 37 4.10 10.23 0.08
CA GLY A 37 5.45 10.66 -0.14
C GLY A 37 6.42 9.94 0.81
N TYR A 38 7.64 9.73 0.38
CA TYR A 38 8.66 9.00 1.12
C TYR A 38 9.70 9.96 1.68
N LEU A 39 9.82 10.01 3.01
CA LEU A 39 10.85 10.78 3.72
C LEU A 39 12.16 10.00 3.80
N ASN A 40 12.07 8.67 3.75
CA ASN A 40 13.19 7.75 3.73
C ASN A 40 12.73 6.42 3.15
N THR A 41 13.61 5.68 2.48
CA THR A 41 13.22 4.44 1.82
C THR A 41 13.83 3.18 2.44
N ASN A 42 14.85 3.31 3.30
CA ASN A 42 15.48 2.17 3.99
C ASN A 42 16.06 2.61 5.35
N PRO A 43 15.34 2.44 6.47
CA PRO A 43 13.97 1.92 6.56
C PRO A 43 12.96 2.85 5.88
N VAL A 44 11.80 2.32 5.56
CA VAL A 44 10.73 3.12 4.98
C VAL A 44 10.14 4.05 6.04
N VAL A 45 10.12 5.35 5.73
CA VAL A 45 9.36 6.35 6.47
C VAL A 45 8.53 7.10 5.44
N ARG A 46 7.21 6.99 5.56
CA ARG A 46 6.25 7.48 4.58
C ARG A 46 5.16 8.29 5.25
N VAL A 47 4.69 9.35 4.59
CA VAL A 47 3.46 10.03 4.95
C VAL A 47 2.40 9.72 3.90
N ARG A 48 1.17 9.44 4.33
CA ARG A 48 0.07 9.04 3.46
C ARG A 48 -1.20 9.80 3.82
N LYS A 49 -1.85 10.28 2.79
CA LYS A 49 -3.25 10.70 2.84
C LYS A 49 -4.08 9.58 2.22
N GLU A 50 -5.03 9.08 2.98
CA GLU A 50 -6.00 8.09 2.55
C GLU A 50 -7.40 8.68 2.76
N ASP A 51 -8.05 9.10 1.70
CA ASP A 51 -9.28 9.90 1.76
C ASP A 51 -9.07 11.13 2.68
N ASP A 52 -9.74 11.17 3.83
CA ASP A 52 -9.64 12.26 4.81
C ASP A 52 -8.79 11.89 6.03
N THR A 53 -8.04 10.80 5.98
CA THR A 53 -7.16 10.35 7.08
C THR A 53 -5.69 10.47 6.68
N TYR A 54 -4.82 10.64 7.69
CA TYR A 54 -3.42 10.96 7.47
C TYR A 54 -2.55 10.14 8.40
N TYR A 55 -1.48 9.55 7.87
CA TYR A 55 -0.59 8.68 8.65
C TYR A 55 0.87 8.91 8.31
N LEU A 56 1.73 8.75 9.32
CA LEU A 56 3.15 8.49 9.11
C LEU A 56 3.35 7.00 9.36
N THR A 57 4.03 6.33 8.44
CA THR A 57 4.29 4.89 8.52
C THR A 57 5.79 4.64 8.51
N TYR A 58 6.25 3.84 9.47
CA TYR A 58 7.58 3.24 9.47
C TYR A 58 7.44 1.77 9.10
N LYS A 59 8.27 1.30 8.17
CA LYS A 59 8.36 -0.14 7.84
C LYS A 59 9.79 -0.61 7.98
N GLY A 60 9.98 -1.72 8.71
CA GLY A 60 11.26 -2.36 8.88
C GLY A 60 11.70 -3.15 7.65
N LYS A 61 12.71 -4.01 7.85
CA LYS A 61 13.26 -4.87 6.80
C LYS A 61 12.32 -6.04 6.51
N GLY A 62 12.40 -6.57 5.29
CA GLY A 62 11.64 -7.73 4.84
C GLY A 62 10.91 -7.44 3.54
N LEU A 63 10.44 -8.49 2.89
CA LEU A 63 9.69 -8.40 1.63
C LEU A 63 8.30 -9.00 1.78
N LEU A 64 8.22 -10.24 2.26
CA LEU A 64 6.94 -10.88 2.57
C LEU A 64 6.40 -10.43 3.93
N ALA A 65 7.24 -10.45 4.96
CA ALA A 65 6.89 -10.10 6.34
C ALA A 65 7.80 -9.01 6.86
N ARG A 66 7.23 -7.95 7.41
CA ARG A 66 7.99 -6.85 8.03
C ARG A 66 7.17 -6.12 9.08
N GLU A 67 7.85 -5.59 10.08
CA GLU A 67 7.20 -4.75 11.08
C GLU A 67 6.70 -3.45 10.46
N GLU A 68 5.56 -2.98 10.93
CA GLU A 68 4.92 -1.75 10.47
C GLU A 68 4.37 -0.97 11.66
N TYR A 69 4.68 0.31 11.70
CA TYR A 69 4.13 1.25 12.68
C TYR A 69 3.39 2.35 11.93
N ASN A 70 2.12 2.55 12.27
CA ASN A 70 1.29 3.60 11.72
C ASN A 70 0.98 4.62 12.81
N LEU A 71 1.40 5.85 12.60
CA LEU A 71 1.21 6.96 13.53
C LEU A 71 0.23 7.94 12.91
N PRO A 72 -0.88 8.27 13.59
CA PRO A 72 -1.83 9.21 13.03
C PRO A 72 -1.22 10.61 12.92
N LEU A 73 -1.57 11.30 11.86
CA LEU A 73 -1.23 12.71 11.61
C LEU A 73 -2.53 13.50 11.47
N ASN A 74 -2.47 14.79 11.77
CA ASN A 74 -3.52 15.70 11.35
C ASN A 74 -3.23 16.22 9.93
N GLU A 75 -4.19 16.88 9.32
CA GLU A 75 -4.08 17.41 7.96
C GLU A 75 -2.90 18.36 7.80
N GLU A 76 -2.75 19.29 8.72
CA GLU A 76 -1.65 20.28 8.70
C GLU A 76 -0.28 19.60 8.75
N ALA A 77 -0.10 18.62 9.61
CA ALA A 77 1.14 17.87 9.73
C ALA A 77 1.47 17.10 8.44
N TYR A 78 0.45 16.48 7.83
CA TYR A 78 0.62 15.76 6.56
C TYR A 78 1.14 16.70 5.46
N TYR A 79 0.47 17.83 5.24
CA TYR A 79 0.88 18.75 4.17
C TYR A 79 2.22 19.39 4.43
N HIS A 80 2.58 19.60 5.69
CA HIS A 80 3.92 20.06 6.05
C HIS A 80 4.99 19.03 5.74
N LEU A 81 4.74 17.76 6.08
CA LEU A 81 5.71 16.68 5.91
C LEU A 81 5.82 16.21 4.46
N VAL A 82 4.71 16.14 3.72
CA VAL A 82 4.76 15.66 2.33
C VAL A 82 5.62 16.55 1.42
N GLU A 83 5.71 17.83 1.72
CA GLU A 83 6.60 18.75 1.00
C GLU A 83 8.08 18.41 1.19
N LYS A 84 8.41 17.71 2.27
CA LYS A 84 9.79 17.28 2.58
C LYS A 84 10.13 15.91 1.99
N SER A 85 9.18 15.25 1.35
CA SER A 85 9.41 13.94 0.76
C SER A 85 10.35 14.03 -0.45
N ASP A 86 11.08 12.94 -0.66
CA ASP A 86 11.97 12.80 -1.79
C ASP A 86 11.24 12.16 -2.98
N GLY A 87 11.70 12.49 -4.18
CA GLY A 87 11.25 11.83 -5.40
C GLY A 87 9.81 12.14 -5.79
N ILE A 88 9.13 11.14 -6.28
CA ILE A 88 7.79 11.24 -6.87
C ILE A 88 6.74 11.00 -5.79
N ILE A 89 5.75 11.87 -5.70
CA ILE A 89 4.54 11.62 -4.90
C ILE A 89 3.73 10.56 -5.63
N ILE A 90 3.47 9.45 -4.95
CA ILE A 90 2.70 8.34 -5.50
C ILE A 90 1.21 8.61 -5.26
N ARG A 91 0.44 8.62 -6.34
CA ARG A 91 -1.03 8.75 -6.28
C ARG A 91 -1.65 7.51 -6.89
N LYS A 92 -2.67 6.98 -6.21
CA LYS A 92 -3.37 5.77 -6.65
C LYS A 92 -4.76 5.70 -6.06
N LYS A 93 -5.62 4.91 -6.70
CA LYS A 93 -6.88 4.47 -6.12
C LYS A 93 -6.74 3.01 -5.72
N ARG A 94 -7.08 2.70 -4.48
CA ARG A 94 -7.05 1.35 -3.94
C ARG A 94 -8.46 0.80 -3.87
N TYR A 95 -8.77 -0.14 -4.75
CA TYR A 95 -10.07 -0.82 -4.76
C TYR A 95 -10.05 -2.00 -3.80
N LEU A 96 -11.14 -2.20 -3.07
CA LEU A 96 -11.28 -3.28 -2.09
C LEU A 96 -12.15 -4.37 -2.69
N ILE A 97 -11.54 -5.51 -3.03
CA ILE A 97 -12.21 -6.61 -3.72
C ILE A 97 -12.28 -7.82 -2.79
N PRO A 98 -13.48 -8.21 -2.32
CA PRO A 98 -13.64 -9.44 -1.54
C PRO A 98 -13.23 -10.66 -2.37
N TYR A 99 -12.41 -11.52 -1.77
CA TYR A 99 -11.99 -12.79 -2.39
C TYR A 99 -11.81 -13.83 -1.29
N GLU A 100 -12.70 -14.82 -1.24
CA GLU A 100 -12.75 -15.80 -0.14
C GLU A 100 -12.84 -15.09 1.21
N LYS A 101 -11.95 -15.39 2.16
CA LYS A 101 -11.86 -14.71 3.46
C LYS A 101 -10.96 -13.47 3.43
N TYR A 102 -10.36 -13.17 2.27
CA TYR A 102 -9.41 -12.07 2.10
C TYR A 102 -10.04 -10.87 1.43
N THR A 103 -9.36 -9.74 1.52
CA THR A 103 -9.64 -8.57 0.71
C THR A 103 -8.44 -8.32 -0.21
N ILE A 104 -8.67 -8.34 -1.51
CA ILE A 104 -7.65 -7.93 -2.47
C ILE A 104 -7.65 -6.40 -2.51
N GLU A 105 -6.49 -5.81 -2.28
CA GLU A 105 -6.27 -4.38 -2.43
C GLU A 105 -5.68 -4.14 -3.82
N LEU A 106 -6.51 -3.64 -4.74
CA LEU A 106 -6.11 -3.41 -6.11
C LEU A 106 -5.75 -1.94 -6.31
N ASP A 107 -4.46 -1.68 -6.48
CA ASP A 107 -3.92 -0.34 -6.67
C ASP A 107 -3.86 -0.01 -8.16
N VAL A 108 -4.65 0.97 -8.57
CA VAL A 108 -4.61 1.56 -9.90
C VAL A 108 -3.89 2.89 -9.80
N PHE A 109 -2.70 2.97 -10.37
CA PHE A 109 -1.82 4.13 -10.20
C PHE A 109 -2.20 5.25 -11.15
N GLU A 110 -1.90 6.49 -10.74
CA GLU A 110 -2.00 7.69 -11.54
C GLU A 110 -0.62 8.10 -12.07
N GLU A 111 -0.53 9.16 -12.86
CA GLU A 111 0.74 9.65 -13.41
C GLU A 111 1.84 9.72 -12.34
N PRO A 112 3.08 9.32 -12.65
CA PRO A 112 3.58 8.90 -13.98
C PRO A 112 3.42 7.40 -14.25
N TYR A 113 2.64 6.67 -13.47
CA TYR A 113 2.50 5.21 -13.53
C TYR A 113 1.09 4.76 -13.95
N GLU A 114 0.43 5.49 -14.82
CA GLU A 114 -0.97 5.27 -15.19
C GLU A 114 -1.26 3.91 -15.85
N THR A 115 -0.24 3.20 -16.31
CA THR A 115 -0.40 1.84 -16.86
C THR A 115 -0.17 0.75 -15.82
N LEU A 116 0.26 1.12 -14.61
CA LEU A 116 0.59 0.17 -13.57
C LEU A 116 -0.64 -0.18 -12.75
N VAL A 117 -0.85 -1.46 -12.53
CA VAL A 117 -1.87 -2.01 -11.63
C VAL A 117 -1.22 -3.11 -10.81
N ILE A 118 -1.31 -3.00 -9.49
CA ILE A 118 -0.75 -3.99 -8.55
C ILE A 118 -1.87 -4.47 -7.63
N ALA A 119 -1.96 -5.78 -7.43
CA ALA A 119 -2.84 -6.39 -6.45
C ALA A 119 -2.03 -6.79 -5.23
N GLU A 120 -2.50 -6.43 -4.04
CA GLU A 120 -1.90 -6.80 -2.76
C GLU A 120 -2.92 -7.59 -1.94
N VAL A 121 -2.43 -8.61 -1.22
CA VAL A 121 -3.24 -9.39 -0.29
C VAL A 121 -2.47 -9.54 1.01
N GLU A 122 -3.10 -9.21 2.13
CA GLU A 122 -2.53 -9.38 3.47
C GLU A 122 -3.00 -10.69 4.10
N PHE A 123 -2.12 -11.29 4.91
CA PHE A 123 -2.33 -12.57 5.57
C PHE A 123 -2.02 -12.49 7.05
N ASP A 124 -2.68 -13.34 7.84
CA ASP A 124 -2.44 -13.43 9.28
C ASP A 124 -1.17 -14.22 9.61
N SER A 125 -0.69 -15.05 8.69
CA SER A 125 0.52 -15.85 8.87
C SER A 125 1.24 -16.08 7.55
N GLU A 126 2.53 -16.43 7.63
CA GLU A 126 3.31 -16.80 6.45
C GLU A 126 2.78 -18.10 5.80
N GLU A 127 2.25 -19.03 6.61
CA GLU A 127 1.65 -20.27 6.12
C GLU A 127 0.42 -19.99 5.26
N GLU A 128 -0.45 -19.08 5.70
CA GLU A 128 -1.59 -18.64 4.89
C GLU A 128 -1.14 -17.96 3.60
N ALA A 129 -0.11 -17.14 3.67
CA ALA A 129 0.44 -16.48 2.49
C ALA A 129 0.94 -17.48 1.45
N GLU A 130 1.65 -18.52 1.90
CA GLU A 130 2.16 -19.57 1.02
C GLU A 130 1.05 -20.43 0.42
N ALA A 131 -0.01 -20.67 1.18
CA ALA A 131 -1.15 -21.49 0.74
C ALA A 131 -2.13 -20.74 -0.17
N PHE A 132 -2.02 -19.42 -0.27
CA PHE A 132 -2.97 -18.62 -1.04
C PHE A 132 -2.98 -18.97 -2.52
N GLN A 133 -4.18 -19.22 -3.05
CA GLN A 133 -4.40 -19.48 -4.47
C GLN A 133 -4.94 -18.21 -5.13
N PRO A 134 -4.13 -17.51 -5.94
CA PRO A 134 -4.57 -16.27 -6.57
C PRO A 134 -5.69 -16.52 -7.59
N PRO A 135 -6.60 -15.55 -7.77
CA PRO A 135 -7.61 -15.64 -8.82
C PRO A 135 -6.97 -15.63 -10.21
N LEU A 136 -7.70 -16.11 -11.21
CA LEU A 136 -7.17 -16.27 -12.58
C LEU A 136 -6.77 -14.97 -13.26
N TRP A 137 -7.27 -13.84 -12.79
CA TRP A 137 -6.94 -12.54 -13.38
C TRP A 137 -5.63 -11.93 -12.84
N PHE A 138 -5.02 -12.55 -11.81
CA PHE A 138 -3.64 -12.22 -11.40
C PHE A 138 -2.67 -12.76 -12.45
N ASP A 139 -1.51 -12.13 -12.59
CA ASP A 139 -0.46 -12.57 -13.50
C ASP A 139 0.73 -13.15 -12.73
N GLN A 140 1.68 -12.33 -12.36
CA GLN A 140 2.92 -12.76 -11.73
C GLN A 140 2.97 -12.37 -10.26
N ASP A 141 3.52 -13.25 -9.42
CA ASP A 141 3.88 -12.92 -8.05
C ASP A 141 5.15 -12.06 -8.07
N VAL A 142 5.03 -10.82 -7.64
CA VAL A 142 6.12 -9.86 -7.58
C VAL A 142 6.46 -9.45 -6.14
N THR A 143 6.07 -10.27 -5.17
CA THR A 143 6.30 -10.02 -3.74
C THR A 143 7.76 -9.72 -3.45
N TYR A 144 8.68 -10.45 -4.07
CA TYR A 144 10.11 -10.31 -3.85
C TYR A 144 10.81 -9.43 -4.90
N ASP A 145 10.06 -8.84 -5.82
CA ASP A 145 10.59 -7.93 -6.83
C ASP A 145 10.48 -6.49 -6.34
N ARG A 146 11.59 -5.92 -5.93
CA ARG A 146 11.65 -4.58 -5.35
C ARG A 146 11.19 -3.48 -6.28
N ARG A 147 11.20 -3.71 -7.60
CA ARG A 147 10.72 -2.72 -8.59
C ARG A 147 9.26 -2.34 -8.36
N TYR A 148 8.46 -3.27 -7.85
CA TYR A 148 7.02 -3.07 -7.61
C TYR A 148 6.71 -2.50 -6.22
N HIS A 149 7.71 -2.22 -5.40
CA HIS A 149 7.51 -1.57 -4.11
C HIS A 149 7.33 -0.07 -4.30
N ASN A 150 6.34 0.51 -3.60
CA ASN A 150 6.04 1.94 -3.72
C ASN A 150 7.24 2.83 -3.38
N SER A 151 8.11 2.39 -2.47
CA SER A 151 9.34 3.12 -2.14
C SER A 151 10.28 3.24 -3.35
N ASN A 152 10.38 2.21 -4.18
CA ASN A 152 11.16 2.27 -5.41
C ASN A 152 10.45 3.10 -6.49
N LEU A 153 9.13 2.98 -6.58
CA LEU A 153 8.33 3.80 -7.50
C LEU A 153 8.51 5.29 -7.20
N SER A 154 8.60 5.66 -5.91
CA SER A 154 8.82 7.05 -5.51
C SER A 154 10.15 7.60 -6.01
N GLN A 155 11.14 6.74 -6.23
CA GLN A 155 12.46 7.11 -6.75
C GLN A 155 12.53 7.07 -8.29
N GLY A 156 11.46 6.69 -8.96
CA GLY A 156 11.44 6.52 -10.41
C GLY A 156 12.19 5.27 -10.89
N LEU A 157 12.38 4.28 -10.02
CA LEU A 157 13.15 3.07 -10.30
C LEU A 157 12.25 1.90 -10.75
N PHE A 158 11.46 2.13 -11.78
CA PHE A 158 10.60 1.08 -12.32
C PHE A 158 11.07 0.61 -13.70
#